data_b960ef9bc7fff0b8539a0e93fdef0182
#
_entry.id   b960ef9bc7fff0b8539a0e93fdef0182
#
_cell.length_a   1.000
_cell.length_b   1.000
_cell.length_c   1.000
_cell.angle_alpha   90.00
_cell.angle_beta   90.00
_cell.angle_gamma   90.00
#
_symmetry.space_group_name_H-M   'P 1'
#
loop_
_entity.id
_entity.type
_entity.pdbx_description
1 polymer ?
#
loop_
_entity_poly.entity_id
_entity_poly.type
_entity_poly.pdbx_seq_one_letter_code
_entity_poly.pdbx_strand_id
1 'polypeptide(L)'
;MNVRLILTCLTISVITAQSGERLRLIHADILENVTDSEGKAVQHLRGNVKFQKGESVISCEKGYYRNREGIGSFAGNVQMVKNEQILTADSIRTNSNDDIVTAYGSVHLQDSEYGLKSRLLTYFSEADSGIAEGNVEFIQKGQTITAGKVTYVKETNDAASYRAEEDVIILEEERTATCGLTIYDALSDISKLLENPVVIQEGQQLSGEEIHLRYEEDKLAKLTIPGRAHIVYKREGKTNGTEGDESILSEFLDDMTGQRLEAFLEEGLLDSVRLQGMATTLYHLFEDSVYQGKNIASGDTITLLFEADSTEKRDVNSIHVAGGARGEYHPDSSAEKIENTILYQADTIHYSIPDQQTWLRKDVEIDYMDTELRSGYVNVLWEENLMKATASPPGIAISDPEERPMFTEKGREPMRGDSLTYNLSNGRGKVQHGTTKMEDGYYRGDEIRNRADKILLVDRGIYTTCDRIEDPHFHFGSRRMKMIMNDLIIARPIILYLGGIPLFGLPFAVFPDQSGKRHSGWIMPSYGQNAAQGRYLRGLGYFWAANEFLNS
;
A
#
# COMPACT_ATOMS: atom_id res chain seq x y z
N MET A 1 -9.71 -1.20 -16.35
CA MET A 1 -9.09 0.09 -16.68
C MET A 1 -7.87 -0.20 -17.54
N ASN A 2 -8.00 0.02 -18.88
CA ASN A 2 -6.91 -0.32 -19.81
C ASN A 2 -5.82 0.74 -19.71
N VAL A 3 -4.80 0.46 -18.93
CA VAL A 3 -3.58 1.27 -18.86
C VAL A 3 -2.74 0.95 -20.09
N ARG A 4 -3.00 1.62 -21.20
CA ARG A 4 -2.09 1.60 -22.35
C ARG A 4 -1.09 2.74 -22.20
N LEU A 5 -0.01 2.53 -21.45
CA LEU A 5 1.21 3.32 -21.60
C LEU A 5 1.96 2.74 -22.80
N ILE A 6 1.55 3.08 -24.00
CA ILE A 6 2.28 2.70 -25.21
C ILE A 6 3.35 3.76 -25.42
N LEU A 7 4.49 3.60 -24.78
CA LEU A 7 5.73 4.22 -25.23
C LEU A 7 6.22 3.43 -26.45
N THR A 8 5.56 3.62 -27.57
CA THR A 8 6.08 3.09 -28.85
C THR A 8 7.29 3.89 -29.25
N CYS A 9 8.34 3.15 -29.60
CA CYS A 9 9.61 3.64 -30.11
C CYS A 9 9.48 4.91 -30.93
N LEU A 10 10.26 5.92 -30.54
CA LEU A 10 10.55 7.08 -31.35
C LEU A 10 11.35 6.62 -32.58
N THR A 11 10.69 6.06 -33.59
CA THR A 11 11.31 5.95 -34.89
C THR A 11 11.18 7.31 -35.58
N ILE A 12 12.02 8.25 -35.15
CA ILE A 12 12.25 9.43 -35.99
C ILE A 12 13.04 8.91 -37.17
N SER A 13 12.35 8.41 -38.20
CA SER A 13 12.95 8.25 -39.51
C SER A 13 13.19 9.63 -40.07
N VAL A 14 14.11 10.37 -39.45
CA VAL A 14 14.50 11.67 -39.97
C VAL A 14 15.16 11.40 -41.31
N ILE A 15 14.78 12.18 -42.26
CA ILE A 15 15.23 12.37 -43.62
C ILE A 15 16.72 11.97 -43.78
N THR A 16 17.02 10.67 -43.83
CA THR A 16 18.33 10.22 -44.20
C THR A 16 18.48 10.40 -45.71
N ALA A 17 19.29 11.34 -46.13
CA ALA A 17 19.89 11.26 -47.44
C ALA A 17 20.82 10.07 -47.42
N GLN A 18 20.67 9.13 -48.34
CA GLN A 18 21.63 8.04 -48.51
C GLN A 18 23.03 8.63 -48.61
N SER A 19 24.00 8.13 -47.81
CA SER A 19 25.39 8.57 -47.84
C SER A 19 25.94 8.45 -49.25
N GLY A 20 26.36 9.57 -49.83
CA GLY A 20 26.95 9.61 -51.18
C GLY A 20 26.16 10.40 -52.24
N GLU A 21 24.90 10.75 -52.01
CA GLU A 21 24.15 11.59 -52.95
C GLU A 21 24.41 13.08 -52.71
N ARG A 22 24.81 13.81 -53.80
CA ARG A 22 25.04 15.26 -53.74
C ARG A 22 23.75 16.04 -53.77
N LEU A 23 23.71 17.12 -53.00
CA LEU A 23 22.66 18.10 -53.03
C LEU A 23 22.58 18.75 -54.44
N ARG A 24 21.45 18.59 -55.14
CA ARG A 24 21.25 19.06 -56.50
C ARG A 24 20.26 20.19 -56.55
N LEU A 25 20.63 21.33 -57.15
CA LEU A 25 19.71 22.42 -57.44
C LEU A 25 18.72 22.00 -58.52
N ILE A 26 17.42 22.14 -58.26
CA ILE A 26 16.31 21.89 -59.17
C ILE A 26 15.82 23.19 -59.78
N HIS A 27 15.61 24.22 -58.92
CA HIS A 27 15.06 25.50 -59.34
C HIS A 27 15.55 26.64 -58.44
N ALA A 28 15.70 27.83 -59.03
CA ALA A 28 15.78 29.12 -58.33
C ALA A 28 15.45 30.20 -59.38
N ASP A 29 14.73 31.24 -58.96
CA ASP A 29 14.44 32.36 -59.87
C ASP A 29 15.71 33.15 -60.19
N ILE A 30 16.60 33.31 -59.23
CA ILE A 30 17.87 34.03 -59.37
C ILE A 30 19.00 33.15 -58.77
N LEU A 31 20.10 32.98 -59.53
CA LEU A 31 21.34 32.34 -59.11
C LEU A 31 22.50 33.28 -59.34
N GLU A 32 23.21 33.66 -58.29
CA GLU A 32 24.40 34.49 -58.36
C GLU A 32 25.58 33.71 -57.76
N ASN A 33 26.70 33.67 -58.49
CA ASN A 33 27.98 33.13 -57.98
C ASN A 33 28.79 34.30 -57.38
N VAL A 34 28.99 34.26 -56.07
CA VAL A 34 29.71 35.30 -55.32
C VAL A 34 30.92 34.68 -54.68
N THR A 35 31.97 35.46 -54.50
CA THR A 35 33.12 35.07 -53.69
C THR A 35 32.98 35.67 -52.30
N ASP A 36 33.04 34.86 -51.23
CA ASP A 36 32.96 35.34 -49.87
C ASP A 36 34.23 36.06 -49.41
N SER A 37 34.22 36.55 -48.18
CA SER A 37 35.40 37.26 -47.59
C SER A 37 36.65 36.40 -47.45
N GLU A 38 36.51 35.06 -47.56
CA GLU A 38 37.62 34.09 -47.51
C GLU A 38 38.08 33.67 -48.90
N GLY A 39 37.54 34.24 -49.97
CA GLY A 39 37.86 33.90 -51.35
C GLY A 39 37.21 32.64 -51.86
N LYS A 40 36.22 32.10 -51.18
CA LYS A 40 35.52 30.87 -51.55
C LYS A 40 34.28 31.17 -52.41
N ALA A 41 34.02 30.36 -53.41
CA ALA A 41 32.86 30.49 -54.27
C ALA A 41 31.59 30.03 -53.53
N VAL A 42 30.58 30.93 -53.43
CA VAL A 42 29.27 30.70 -52.83
C VAL A 42 28.18 30.98 -53.85
N GLN A 43 27.25 30.08 -54.00
CA GLN A 43 26.03 30.28 -54.80
C GLN A 43 24.96 30.93 -53.93
N HIS A 44 24.51 32.11 -54.31
CA HIS A 44 23.39 32.80 -53.73
C HIS A 44 22.16 32.55 -54.60
N LEU A 45 21.12 32.03 -54.00
CA LEU A 45 19.88 31.64 -54.65
C LEU A 45 18.72 32.42 -54.02
N ARG A 46 17.80 32.91 -54.87
CA ARG A 46 16.66 33.67 -54.40
C ARG A 46 15.43 33.32 -55.24
N GLY A 47 14.29 33.28 -54.59
CA GLY A 47 12.98 33.04 -55.15
C GLY A 47 12.77 31.58 -55.58
N ASN A 48 11.71 30.95 -55.03
CA ASN A 48 11.27 29.58 -55.33
C ASN A 48 12.43 28.55 -55.36
N VAL A 49 13.35 28.68 -54.44
CA VAL A 49 14.57 27.81 -54.40
C VAL A 49 14.16 26.38 -54.06
N LYS A 50 14.56 25.43 -54.91
CA LYS A 50 14.34 23.99 -54.70
C LYS A 50 15.63 23.19 -54.89
N PHE A 51 15.95 22.37 -53.89
CA PHE A 51 17.04 21.40 -53.93
C PHE A 51 16.47 19.99 -53.75
N GLN A 52 17.19 19.02 -54.29
CA GLN A 52 16.93 17.60 -54.10
C GLN A 52 18.17 16.88 -53.64
N LYS A 53 18.03 15.99 -52.66
CA LYS A 53 19.04 15.02 -52.23
C LYS A 53 18.35 13.67 -52.02
N GLY A 54 18.56 12.73 -52.97
CA GLY A 54 17.81 11.48 -53.00
C GLY A 54 16.31 11.72 -53.16
N GLU A 55 15.52 11.16 -52.25
CA GLU A 55 14.05 11.34 -52.21
C GLU A 55 13.62 12.64 -51.47
N SER A 56 14.58 13.34 -50.85
CA SER A 56 14.25 14.55 -50.07
C SER A 56 14.28 15.79 -50.97
N VAL A 57 13.23 16.63 -50.86
CA VAL A 57 13.13 17.92 -51.55
C VAL A 57 13.10 19.05 -50.51
N ILE A 58 14.04 20.00 -50.64
CA ILE A 58 14.09 21.22 -49.83
C ILE A 58 13.54 22.38 -50.68
N SER A 59 12.60 23.14 -50.18
CA SER A 59 12.07 24.38 -50.76
C SER A 59 12.21 25.55 -49.79
N CYS A 60 12.57 26.75 -50.29
CA CYS A 60 12.80 27.93 -49.46
C CYS A 60 12.77 29.21 -50.34
N GLU A 61 12.83 30.37 -49.69
CA GLU A 61 12.90 31.66 -50.39
C GLU A 61 14.34 32.03 -50.75
N LYS A 62 15.32 31.65 -49.96
CA LYS A 62 16.74 31.99 -50.08
C LYS A 62 17.63 30.78 -49.80
N GLY A 63 18.66 30.56 -50.59
CA GLY A 63 19.65 29.53 -50.38
C GLY A 63 21.06 30.07 -50.57
N TYR A 64 21.98 29.60 -49.72
CA TYR A 64 23.41 29.82 -49.84
C TYR A 64 24.08 28.43 -49.90
N TYR A 65 24.78 28.14 -50.98
CA TYR A 65 25.39 26.83 -51.19
C TYR A 65 26.88 26.91 -51.52
N ARG A 66 27.72 26.28 -50.73
CA ARG A 66 29.15 26.10 -50.97
C ARG A 66 29.41 24.71 -51.49
N ASN A 67 29.38 24.54 -52.80
CA ASN A 67 29.46 23.23 -53.45
C ASN A 67 30.70 22.43 -53.09
N ARG A 68 31.89 23.07 -52.97
CA ARG A 68 33.14 22.41 -52.63
C ARG A 68 33.18 21.89 -51.18
N GLU A 69 32.51 22.58 -50.28
CA GLU A 69 32.46 22.27 -48.85
C GLU A 69 31.24 21.44 -48.46
N GLY A 70 30.30 21.25 -49.38
CA GLY A 70 29.06 20.53 -49.10
C GLY A 70 28.14 21.23 -48.10
N ILE A 71 28.33 22.55 -47.86
CA ILE A 71 27.54 23.32 -46.90
C ILE A 71 26.42 24.06 -47.60
N GLY A 72 25.17 23.78 -47.18
CA GLY A 72 23.98 24.49 -47.62
C GLY A 72 23.35 25.25 -46.44
N SER A 73 22.87 26.47 -46.68
CA SER A 73 22.07 27.26 -45.75
C SER A 73 20.84 27.76 -46.46
N PHE A 74 19.64 27.42 -45.96
CA PHE A 74 18.35 27.72 -46.54
C PHE A 74 17.56 28.57 -45.55
N ALA A 75 16.89 29.61 -46.02
CA ALA A 75 16.17 30.53 -45.16
C ALA A 75 14.90 31.05 -45.86
N GLY A 76 13.92 31.41 -45.03
CA GLY A 76 12.61 31.91 -45.43
C GLY A 76 11.65 30.76 -45.80
N ASN A 77 10.74 30.45 -44.87
CA ASN A 77 9.72 29.42 -45.02
C ASN A 77 10.29 28.09 -45.54
N VAL A 78 11.35 27.60 -44.88
CA VAL A 78 12.02 26.38 -45.34
C VAL A 78 11.12 25.19 -45.07
N GLN A 79 10.87 24.39 -46.11
CA GLN A 79 10.16 23.15 -46.05
C GLN A 79 11.05 22.03 -46.66
N MET A 80 11.20 20.94 -45.91
CA MET A 80 11.89 19.73 -46.39
C MET A 80 10.87 18.60 -46.33
N VAL A 81 10.70 17.92 -47.46
CA VAL A 81 9.72 16.84 -47.62
C VAL A 81 10.44 15.58 -48.05
N LYS A 82 10.21 14.46 -47.37
CA LYS A 82 10.63 13.12 -47.74
C LYS A 82 9.48 12.15 -47.49
N ASN A 83 8.98 11.51 -48.52
CA ASN A 83 7.80 10.65 -48.43
C ASN A 83 6.63 11.41 -47.74
N GLU A 84 6.12 10.90 -46.62
CA GLU A 84 5.06 11.50 -45.78
C GLU A 84 5.58 12.46 -44.70
N GLN A 85 6.90 12.56 -44.54
CA GLN A 85 7.51 13.42 -43.53
C GLN A 85 7.71 14.85 -44.04
N ILE A 86 7.34 15.80 -43.21
CA ILE A 86 7.45 17.23 -43.50
C ILE A 86 8.19 17.91 -42.33
N LEU A 87 9.36 18.49 -42.62
CA LEU A 87 10.09 19.37 -41.73
C LEU A 87 9.91 20.83 -42.21
N THR A 88 9.43 21.70 -41.34
CA THR A 88 9.37 23.15 -41.58
C THR A 88 10.24 23.89 -40.56
N ALA A 89 10.86 24.98 -40.95
CA ALA A 89 11.71 25.80 -40.09
C ALA A 89 11.90 27.21 -40.69
N ASP A 90 12.35 28.17 -39.87
CA ASP A 90 12.72 29.49 -40.37
C ASP A 90 13.98 29.41 -41.23
N SER A 91 14.91 28.54 -40.82
CA SER A 91 16.14 28.22 -41.59
C SER A 91 16.65 26.82 -41.34
N ILE A 92 17.30 26.24 -42.37
CA ILE A 92 17.97 24.93 -42.29
C ILE A 92 19.39 25.08 -42.76
N ARG A 93 20.33 24.52 -42.02
CA ARG A 93 21.74 24.37 -42.41
C ARG A 93 22.07 22.91 -42.61
N THR A 94 22.69 22.56 -43.72
CA THR A 94 23.17 21.20 -43.99
C THR A 94 24.68 21.18 -44.16
N ASN A 95 25.34 20.18 -43.61
CA ASN A 95 26.72 19.88 -43.90
C ASN A 95 26.79 18.43 -44.43
N SER A 96 26.98 18.30 -45.73
CA SER A 96 26.99 16.99 -46.37
C SER A 96 28.26 16.17 -46.08
N ASN A 97 29.36 16.81 -45.61
CA ASN A 97 30.60 16.12 -45.26
C ASN A 97 30.53 15.46 -43.89
N ASP A 98 29.78 16.09 -42.95
CA ASP A 98 29.61 15.60 -41.58
C ASP A 98 28.23 14.96 -41.39
N ASP A 99 27.43 14.88 -42.47
CA ASP A 99 26.06 14.34 -42.48
C ASP A 99 25.14 14.96 -41.39
N ILE A 100 25.34 16.27 -41.14
CA ILE A 100 24.57 17.03 -40.12
C ILE A 100 23.53 17.91 -40.81
N VAL A 101 22.31 17.86 -40.30
CA VAL A 101 21.22 18.79 -40.66
C VAL A 101 20.78 19.51 -39.40
N THR A 102 20.80 20.87 -39.45
CA THR A 102 20.33 21.69 -38.31
C THR A 102 19.22 22.63 -38.79
N ALA A 103 18.06 22.53 -38.14
CA ALA A 103 16.90 23.40 -38.38
C ALA A 103 16.75 24.38 -37.20
N TYR A 104 16.48 25.64 -37.52
CA TYR A 104 16.42 26.75 -36.58
C TYR A 104 15.09 27.50 -36.68
N GLY A 105 14.64 28.03 -35.56
CA GLY A 105 13.47 28.88 -35.43
C GLY A 105 12.23 28.08 -35.07
N SER A 106 11.13 28.33 -35.75
CA SER A 106 9.88 27.57 -35.52
C SER A 106 9.97 26.21 -36.20
N VAL A 107 10.68 25.28 -35.60
CA VAL A 107 10.88 23.92 -36.16
C VAL A 107 9.66 23.09 -35.90
N HIS A 108 9.07 22.55 -36.97
CA HIS A 108 7.99 21.57 -36.92
C HIS A 108 8.36 20.38 -37.80
N LEU A 109 8.43 19.20 -37.22
CA LEU A 109 8.56 17.93 -37.93
C LEU A 109 7.28 17.15 -37.73
N GLN A 110 6.65 16.74 -38.81
CA GLN A 110 5.40 16.01 -38.79
C GLN A 110 5.48 14.79 -39.71
N ASP A 111 4.92 13.70 -39.25
CA ASP A 111 4.72 12.44 -39.95
C ASP A 111 3.26 12.00 -39.76
N SER A 112 2.83 10.92 -40.39
CA SER A 112 1.48 10.33 -40.17
C SER A 112 1.25 9.84 -38.72
N GLU A 113 2.33 9.51 -37.97
CA GLU A 113 2.28 8.90 -36.65
C GLU A 113 2.72 9.83 -35.51
N TYR A 114 3.54 10.86 -35.79
CA TYR A 114 4.09 11.73 -34.75
C TYR A 114 4.26 13.19 -35.20
N GLY A 115 4.36 14.08 -34.20
CA GLY A 115 4.68 15.48 -34.36
C GLY A 115 5.77 15.93 -33.40
N LEU A 116 6.75 16.73 -33.85
CA LEU A 116 7.77 17.36 -33.03
C LEU A 116 7.76 18.86 -33.28
N LYS A 117 7.77 19.67 -32.23
CA LYS A 117 8.00 21.10 -32.27
C LYS A 117 9.20 21.44 -31.40
N SER A 118 10.07 22.36 -31.87
CA SER A 118 11.22 22.86 -31.10
C SER A 118 11.70 24.19 -31.66
N ARG A 119 12.68 24.81 -30.99
CA ARG A 119 13.38 25.97 -31.55
C ARG A 119 14.63 25.57 -32.36
N LEU A 120 15.20 24.46 -32.03
CA LEU A 120 16.40 23.92 -32.67
C LEU A 120 16.24 22.40 -32.81
N LEU A 121 16.55 21.88 -34.00
CA LEU A 121 16.67 20.43 -34.24
C LEU A 121 17.98 20.18 -34.97
N THR A 122 18.86 19.38 -34.36
CA THR A 122 20.10 18.89 -34.99
C THR A 122 20.00 17.39 -35.21
N TYR A 123 20.19 16.94 -36.42
CA TYR A 123 20.19 15.53 -36.81
C TYR A 123 21.54 15.08 -37.34
N PHE A 124 22.01 13.92 -36.89
CA PHE A 124 23.25 13.28 -37.26
C PHE A 124 22.93 12.02 -38.08
N SER A 125 23.05 12.10 -39.42
CA SER A 125 22.58 11.03 -40.31
C SER A 125 23.39 9.74 -40.17
N GLU A 126 24.70 9.85 -39.91
CA GLU A 126 25.60 8.67 -39.78
C GLU A 126 25.30 7.91 -38.47
N ALA A 127 25.04 8.61 -37.40
CA ALA A 127 24.73 8.04 -36.09
C ALA A 127 23.22 7.75 -35.88
N ASP A 128 22.38 8.08 -36.85
CA ASP A 128 20.91 8.02 -36.76
C ASP A 128 20.38 8.53 -35.40
N SER A 129 20.84 9.73 -35.07
CA SER A 129 20.53 10.38 -33.79
C SER A 129 20.11 11.83 -33.98
N GLY A 130 19.40 12.41 -32.99
CA GLY A 130 18.95 13.79 -33.07
C GLY A 130 18.86 14.45 -31.71
N ILE A 131 18.99 15.79 -31.71
CA ILE A 131 18.86 16.65 -30.56
C ILE A 131 17.87 17.76 -30.88
N ALA A 132 16.76 17.80 -30.16
CA ALA A 132 15.78 18.88 -30.19
C ALA A 132 15.93 19.73 -28.94
N GLU A 133 15.97 21.06 -29.08
CA GLU A 133 16.19 21.99 -27.97
C GLU A 133 15.23 23.18 -28.05
N GLY A 134 14.83 23.67 -26.87
CA GLY A 134 14.05 24.87 -26.69
C GLY A 134 12.54 24.64 -26.87
N ASN A 135 11.85 24.43 -25.75
CA ASN A 135 10.41 24.16 -25.67
C ASN A 135 10.01 23.01 -26.60
N VAL A 136 10.64 21.87 -26.41
CA VAL A 136 10.34 20.69 -27.20
C VAL A 136 8.94 20.17 -26.82
N GLU A 137 8.09 19.97 -27.83
CA GLU A 137 6.80 19.30 -27.72
C GLU A 137 6.82 18.12 -28.69
N PHE A 138 6.69 16.94 -28.16
CA PHE A 138 6.63 15.70 -28.94
C PHE A 138 5.29 15.03 -28.75
N ILE A 139 4.58 14.76 -29.83
CA ILE A 139 3.23 14.17 -29.82
C ILE A 139 3.28 12.85 -30.60
N GLN A 140 2.83 11.77 -29.97
CA GLN A 140 2.69 10.46 -30.61
C GLN A 140 1.54 9.67 -29.99
N LYS A 141 0.67 9.10 -30.81
CA LYS A 141 -0.40 8.16 -30.39
C LYS A 141 -1.19 8.59 -29.14
N GLY A 142 -1.52 9.88 -29.01
CA GLY A 142 -2.26 10.40 -27.85
C GLY A 142 -1.41 10.79 -26.64
N GLN A 143 -0.10 10.56 -26.69
CA GLN A 143 0.86 11.01 -25.66
C GLN A 143 1.55 12.30 -26.11
N THR A 144 1.69 13.25 -25.20
CA THR A 144 2.45 14.49 -25.42
C THR A 144 3.56 14.58 -24.37
N ILE A 145 4.81 14.72 -24.84
CA ILE A 145 5.97 14.96 -23.99
C ILE A 145 6.45 16.38 -24.24
N THR A 146 6.56 17.17 -23.17
CA THR A 146 7.17 18.50 -23.22
C THR A 146 8.45 18.50 -22.39
N ALA A 147 9.52 19.14 -22.90
CA ALA A 147 10.81 19.21 -22.25
C ALA A 147 11.63 20.42 -22.78
N GLY A 148 12.67 20.81 -22.06
CA GLY A 148 13.63 21.80 -22.57
C GLY A 148 14.49 21.22 -23.69
N LYS A 149 14.85 19.94 -23.57
CA LYS A 149 15.73 19.22 -24.51
C LYS A 149 15.32 17.76 -24.63
N VAL A 150 15.35 17.23 -25.86
CA VAL A 150 15.18 15.80 -26.16
C VAL A 150 16.31 15.33 -27.05
N THR A 151 16.98 14.26 -26.62
CA THR A 151 18.01 13.57 -27.41
C THR A 151 17.51 12.16 -27.70
N TYR A 152 17.62 11.72 -28.95
CA TYR A 152 17.29 10.36 -29.31
C TYR A 152 18.46 9.70 -30.07
N VAL A 153 18.55 8.38 -29.94
CA VAL A 153 19.54 7.55 -30.65
C VAL A 153 18.85 6.28 -31.11
N LYS A 154 19.01 5.95 -32.39
CA LYS A 154 18.55 4.68 -32.93
C LYS A 154 19.58 3.61 -32.61
N GLU A 155 19.20 2.63 -31.80
CA GLU A 155 20.11 1.58 -31.32
C GLU A 155 20.28 0.46 -32.37
N THR A 156 19.21 -0.12 -32.86
CA THR A 156 19.15 -1.17 -33.90
C THR A 156 17.76 -1.24 -34.52
N ASN A 157 17.68 -1.61 -35.84
CA ASN A 157 16.45 -2.08 -36.55
C ASN A 157 15.10 -1.62 -36.02
N ASP A 158 14.82 -0.33 -35.90
CA ASP A 158 13.57 0.28 -35.47
C ASP A 158 13.41 0.52 -33.95
N ALA A 159 14.42 0.18 -33.12
CA ALA A 159 14.41 0.53 -31.72
C ALA A 159 15.18 1.83 -31.45
N ALA A 160 14.52 2.86 -30.94
CA ALA A 160 15.13 4.14 -30.58
C ALA A 160 14.98 4.45 -29.09
N SER A 161 16.13 4.69 -28.46
CA SER A 161 16.19 5.18 -27.08
C SER A 161 16.12 6.71 -27.07
N TYR A 162 15.51 7.30 -26.04
CA TYR A 162 15.48 8.75 -25.88
C TYR A 162 15.76 9.20 -24.46
N ARG A 163 16.19 10.44 -24.36
CA ARG A 163 16.41 11.17 -23.12
C ARG A 163 15.77 12.55 -23.24
N ALA A 164 14.81 12.85 -22.35
CA ALA A 164 14.19 14.17 -22.23
C ALA A 164 14.60 14.81 -20.91
N GLU A 165 15.01 16.07 -20.97
CA GLU A 165 15.61 16.84 -19.87
C GLU A 165 14.96 18.21 -19.74
N GLU A 166 15.05 18.80 -18.55
CA GLU A 166 14.55 20.14 -18.22
C GLU A 166 13.02 20.23 -18.23
N ASP A 167 12.44 20.16 -17.04
CA ASP A 167 11.00 20.31 -16.81
C ASP A 167 10.14 19.38 -17.68
N VAL A 168 10.43 18.10 -17.62
CA VAL A 168 9.73 17.08 -18.41
C VAL A 168 8.30 16.92 -17.89
N ILE A 169 7.32 17.07 -18.79
CA ILE A 169 5.92 16.77 -18.54
C ILE A 169 5.45 15.76 -19.58
N ILE A 170 4.88 14.66 -19.14
CA ILE A 170 4.29 13.62 -19.99
C ILE A 170 2.77 13.62 -19.75
N LEU A 171 2.00 13.90 -20.79
CA LEU A 171 0.54 13.91 -20.75
C LEU A 171 0.01 12.75 -21.58
N GLU A 172 -0.87 11.94 -21.00
CA GLU A 172 -1.53 10.82 -21.68
C GLU A 172 -2.94 10.66 -21.12
N GLU A 173 -3.96 10.93 -21.93
CA GLU A 173 -5.37 10.88 -21.52
C GLU A 173 -5.60 11.54 -20.14
N GLU A 174 -5.85 10.75 -19.11
CA GLU A 174 -6.12 11.21 -17.73
C GLU A 174 -4.89 11.14 -16.82
N ARG A 175 -3.70 10.85 -17.40
CA ARG A 175 -2.44 10.72 -16.66
C ARG A 175 -1.49 11.85 -16.95
N THR A 176 -0.88 12.38 -15.90
CA THR A 176 0.19 13.37 -16.00
C THR A 176 1.40 12.85 -15.21
N ALA A 177 2.57 12.81 -15.85
CA ALA A 177 3.83 12.58 -15.18
C ALA A 177 4.73 13.80 -15.31
N THR A 178 5.42 14.19 -14.23
CA THR A 178 6.38 15.28 -14.20
C THR A 178 7.70 14.78 -13.61
N CYS A 179 8.83 15.21 -14.18
CA CYS A 179 10.16 14.89 -13.67
C CYS A 179 11.21 15.86 -14.23
N GLY A 180 12.43 15.87 -13.68
CA GLY A 180 13.54 16.64 -14.27
C GLY A 180 14.15 15.94 -15.48
N LEU A 181 14.14 14.60 -15.49
CA LEU A 181 14.78 13.78 -16.50
C LEU A 181 13.98 12.50 -16.75
N THR A 182 13.74 12.19 -18.02
CA THR A 182 13.21 10.88 -18.44
C THR A 182 14.21 10.21 -19.40
N ILE A 183 14.42 8.91 -19.21
CA ILE A 183 15.25 8.06 -20.07
C ILE A 183 14.44 6.83 -20.45
N TYR A 184 14.29 6.60 -21.74
CA TYR A 184 13.73 5.38 -22.28
C TYR A 184 14.82 4.59 -23.00
N ASP A 185 14.99 3.35 -22.63
CA ASP A 185 15.92 2.39 -23.24
C ASP A 185 15.11 1.33 -24.01
N ALA A 186 15.15 1.42 -25.31
CA ALA A 186 14.41 0.55 -26.20
C ALA A 186 14.91 -0.91 -26.22
N LEU A 187 16.15 -1.17 -25.79
CA LEU A 187 16.70 -2.53 -25.75
C LEU A 187 16.18 -3.33 -24.55
N SER A 188 15.99 -2.65 -23.42
CA SER A 188 15.48 -3.25 -22.20
C SER A 188 13.97 -3.03 -22.00
N ASP A 189 13.38 -2.19 -22.83
CA ASP A 189 11.98 -1.73 -22.74
C ASP A 189 11.65 -1.14 -21.37
N ILE A 190 12.57 -0.30 -20.87
CA ILE A 190 12.45 0.36 -19.56
C ILE A 190 12.45 1.88 -19.73
N SER A 191 11.43 2.53 -19.18
CA SER A 191 11.41 3.97 -18.97
C SER A 191 11.76 4.30 -17.52
N LYS A 192 12.64 5.29 -17.32
CA LYS A 192 13.03 5.80 -16.01
C LYS A 192 12.68 7.27 -15.92
N LEU A 193 11.91 7.61 -14.91
CA LEU A 193 11.60 8.97 -14.52
C LEU A 193 12.50 9.31 -13.31
N LEU A 194 13.29 10.35 -13.41
CA LEU A 194 14.32 10.73 -12.46
C LEU A 194 14.14 12.19 -12.04
N GLU A 195 14.81 12.61 -10.97
CA GLU A 195 14.78 13.98 -10.47
C GLU A 195 13.38 14.41 -10.02
N ASN A 196 12.95 13.84 -8.89
CA ASN A 196 11.67 14.09 -8.23
C ASN A 196 10.44 13.76 -9.12
N PRO A 197 10.35 12.54 -9.64
CA PRO A 197 9.22 12.17 -10.46
C PRO A 197 7.92 12.14 -9.65
N VAL A 198 6.85 12.64 -10.27
CA VAL A 198 5.49 12.57 -9.77
C VAL A 198 4.59 12.09 -10.90
N VAL A 199 3.76 11.07 -10.64
CA VAL A 199 2.74 10.58 -11.56
C VAL A 199 1.38 10.78 -10.91
N ILE A 200 0.47 11.42 -11.61
CA ILE A 200 -0.90 11.69 -11.17
C ILE A 200 -1.88 11.03 -12.13
N GLN A 201 -2.81 10.25 -11.60
CA GLN A 201 -3.90 9.62 -12.35
C GLN A 201 -5.13 9.45 -11.46
N GLU A 202 -6.31 9.91 -11.92
CA GLU A 202 -7.61 9.67 -11.25
C GLU A 202 -7.61 9.90 -9.73
N GLY A 203 -6.96 10.99 -9.27
CA GLY A 203 -6.86 11.31 -7.84
C GLY A 203 -5.78 10.54 -7.07
N GLN A 204 -5.02 9.68 -7.75
CA GLN A 204 -3.84 9.01 -7.21
C GLN A 204 -2.57 9.77 -7.58
N GLN A 205 -1.67 9.92 -6.64
CA GLN A 205 -0.35 10.50 -6.85
C GLN A 205 0.71 9.50 -6.38
N LEU A 206 1.64 9.17 -7.29
CA LEU A 206 2.82 8.36 -6.99
C LEU A 206 4.06 9.23 -7.09
N SER A 207 4.99 9.09 -6.14
CA SER A 207 6.26 9.81 -6.14
C SER A 207 7.35 8.99 -5.44
N GLY A 208 8.60 9.39 -5.65
CA GLY A 208 9.77 8.77 -5.04
C GLY A 208 11.06 9.38 -5.55
N GLU A 209 12.19 8.74 -5.27
CA GLU A 209 13.49 9.20 -5.83
C GLU A 209 13.55 8.98 -7.33
N GLU A 210 13.07 7.83 -7.78
CA GLU A 210 13.00 7.41 -9.18
C GLU A 210 11.72 6.60 -9.39
N ILE A 211 11.18 6.58 -10.61
CA ILE A 211 10.11 5.69 -11.04
C ILE A 211 10.58 4.93 -12.27
N HIS A 212 10.61 3.61 -12.21
CA HIS A 212 10.97 2.74 -13.31
C HIS A 212 9.75 2.01 -13.84
N LEU A 213 9.51 2.09 -15.13
CA LEU A 213 8.41 1.48 -15.85
C LEU A 213 8.98 0.45 -16.81
N ARG A 214 8.63 -0.82 -16.66
CA ARG A 214 9.04 -1.90 -17.54
C ARG A 214 7.85 -2.38 -18.36
N TYR A 215 8.04 -2.47 -19.64
CA TYR A 215 7.04 -2.91 -20.60
C TYR A 215 7.36 -4.32 -21.09
N GLU A 216 6.30 -5.08 -21.39
CA GLU A 216 6.36 -6.38 -22.06
C GLU A 216 5.24 -6.40 -23.10
N GLU A 217 5.56 -6.67 -24.36
CA GLU A 217 4.61 -6.65 -25.49
C GLU A 217 3.79 -5.33 -25.55
N ASP A 218 4.47 -4.19 -25.43
CA ASP A 218 3.89 -2.84 -25.42
C ASP A 218 2.90 -2.57 -24.26
N LYS A 219 2.89 -3.41 -23.23
CA LYS A 219 2.07 -3.20 -22.03
C LYS A 219 2.97 -3.00 -20.81
N LEU A 220 2.54 -2.13 -19.90
CA LEU A 220 3.24 -1.98 -18.61
C LEU A 220 3.09 -3.28 -17.81
N ALA A 221 4.21 -3.96 -17.55
CA ALA A 221 4.26 -5.19 -16.78
C ALA A 221 4.71 -4.96 -15.33
N LYS A 222 5.60 -3.99 -15.11
CA LYS A 222 6.11 -3.70 -13.77
C LYS A 222 6.40 -2.22 -13.58
N LEU A 223 5.99 -1.68 -12.43
CA LEU A 223 6.39 -0.37 -11.94
C LEU A 223 7.25 -0.57 -10.69
N THR A 224 8.37 0.13 -10.59
CA THR A 224 9.24 0.09 -9.41
C THR A 224 9.60 1.50 -8.98
N ILE A 225 9.50 1.79 -7.69
CA ILE A 225 10.00 3.01 -7.05
C ILE A 225 11.10 2.57 -6.07
N PRO A 226 12.38 2.68 -6.42
CA PRO A 226 13.49 2.11 -5.64
C PRO A 226 13.90 2.94 -4.41
N GLY A 227 13.34 4.12 -4.20
CA GLY A 227 13.67 4.98 -3.06
C GLY A 227 12.53 5.89 -2.67
N ARG A 228 12.24 5.99 -1.35
CA ARG A 228 11.24 6.88 -0.76
C ARG A 228 9.89 6.84 -1.49
N ALA A 229 9.38 5.62 -1.70
CA ALA A 229 8.10 5.42 -2.36
C ALA A 229 6.97 6.04 -1.55
N HIS A 230 6.13 6.84 -2.20
CA HIS A 230 4.99 7.51 -1.60
C HIS A 230 3.80 7.48 -2.57
N ILE A 231 2.66 7.00 -2.07
CA ILE A 231 1.40 6.98 -2.79
C ILE A 231 0.38 7.75 -1.96
N VAL A 232 -0.30 8.69 -2.58
CA VAL A 232 -1.45 9.38 -2.00
C VAL A 232 -2.66 9.09 -2.86
N TYR A 233 -3.75 8.69 -2.22
CA TYR A 233 -5.01 8.45 -2.89
C TYR A 233 -6.11 9.32 -2.28
N LYS A 234 -6.74 10.14 -3.12
CA LYS A 234 -7.84 11.01 -2.75
C LYS A 234 -9.16 10.27 -2.86
N ARG A 235 -9.92 10.22 -1.77
CA ARG A 235 -11.25 9.62 -1.69
C ARG A 235 -12.29 10.66 -1.29
N GLU A 236 -13.49 10.48 -1.78
CA GLU A 236 -14.66 11.26 -1.34
C GLU A 236 -15.54 10.38 -0.47
N GLY A 237 -16.03 10.95 0.62
CA GLY A 237 -16.91 10.26 1.55
C GLY A 237 -17.81 11.23 2.28
N LYS A 238 -18.85 10.71 2.92
CA LYS A 238 -19.80 11.49 3.71
C LYS A 238 -19.42 11.43 5.18
N THR A 239 -19.38 12.56 5.84
CA THR A 239 -19.32 12.64 7.31
C THR A 239 -20.72 12.87 7.86
N ASN A 240 -21.07 12.20 8.96
CA ASN A 240 -22.33 12.49 9.65
C ASN A 240 -22.25 13.88 10.28
N GLY A 241 -23.19 14.76 9.94
CA GLY A 241 -23.37 16.06 10.61
C GLY A 241 -23.79 15.84 12.07
N THR A 242 -23.43 16.77 12.95
CA THR A 242 -24.01 16.85 14.30
C THR A 242 -25.54 16.96 14.22
N GLU A 243 -26.26 16.33 15.17
CA GLU A 243 -27.73 16.17 15.25
C GLU A 243 -28.56 17.13 14.36
N GLY A 244 -29.06 16.63 13.24
CA GLY A 244 -30.04 17.33 12.38
C GLY A 244 -29.47 17.94 11.07
N ASP A 245 -28.19 17.87 10.80
CA ASP A 245 -27.59 18.36 9.55
C ASP A 245 -27.43 17.24 8.51
N GLU A 246 -27.60 17.61 7.23
CA GLU A 246 -27.35 16.73 6.09
C GLU A 246 -25.89 16.25 6.07
N SER A 247 -25.65 15.02 5.65
CA SER A 247 -24.31 14.45 5.48
C SER A 247 -23.44 15.35 4.58
N ILE A 248 -22.29 15.78 5.09
CA ILE A 248 -21.35 16.66 4.36
C ILE A 248 -20.40 15.78 3.55
N LEU A 249 -20.28 16.07 2.25
CA LEU A 249 -19.27 15.45 1.40
C LEU A 249 -17.89 16.02 1.78
N SER A 250 -16.97 15.16 2.16
CA SER A 250 -15.62 15.51 2.58
C SER A 250 -14.57 14.73 1.78
N GLU A 251 -13.39 15.33 1.62
CA GLU A 251 -12.26 14.68 0.97
C GLU A 251 -11.33 14.06 2.02
N PHE A 252 -10.88 12.84 1.75
CA PHE A 252 -9.96 12.07 2.58
C PHE A 252 -8.74 11.68 1.76
N LEU A 253 -7.57 11.68 2.40
CA LEU A 253 -6.31 11.30 1.78
C LEU A 253 -5.80 10.00 2.42
N ASP A 254 -5.88 8.91 1.67
CA ASP A 254 -5.18 7.68 2.01
C ASP A 254 -3.71 7.83 1.63
N ASP A 255 -2.82 7.38 2.50
CA ASP A 255 -1.38 7.55 2.37
C ASP A 255 -0.65 6.23 2.53
N MET A 256 0.33 5.95 1.66
CA MET A 256 1.17 4.76 1.74
C MET A 256 2.62 5.15 1.49
N THR A 257 3.50 4.77 2.40
CA THR A 257 4.93 5.04 2.28
C THR A 257 5.77 3.79 2.50
N GLY A 258 6.96 3.79 1.90
CA GLY A 258 7.94 2.73 2.06
C GLY A 258 9.28 3.10 1.43
N GLN A 259 10.33 2.36 1.74
CA GLN A 259 11.62 2.59 1.09
C GLN A 259 11.58 2.17 -0.38
N ARG A 260 10.84 1.12 -0.70
CA ARG A 260 10.70 0.59 -2.05
C ARG A 260 9.26 0.18 -2.33
N LEU A 261 8.79 0.44 -3.55
CA LEU A 261 7.53 -0.07 -4.08
C LEU A 261 7.80 -0.88 -5.34
N GLU A 262 7.11 -2.01 -5.46
CA GLU A 262 6.99 -2.79 -6.70
C GLU A 262 5.50 -3.06 -6.96
N ALA A 263 5.03 -2.66 -8.12
CA ALA A 263 3.71 -3.01 -8.63
C ALA A 263 3.87 -3.94 -9.84
N PHE A 264 3.16 -5.04 -9.82
CA PHE A 264 3.12 -6.01 -10.92
C PHE A 264 1.78 -5.90 -11.62
N LEU A 265 1.83 -5.92 -12.94
CA LEU A 265 0.63 -5.82 -13.77
C LEU A 265 0.59 -7.02 -14.72
N GLU A 266 -0.58 -7.57 -14.89
CA GLU A 266 -0.87 -8.62 -15.86
C GLU A 266 -1.75 -8.04 -16.95
N GLU A 267 -1.31 -8.10 -18.19
CA GLU A 267 -1.95 -7.46 -19.36
C GLU A 267 -2.23 -5.94 -19.20
N GLY A 268 -1.39 -5.25 -18.40
CA GLY A 268 -1.55 -3.83 -18.10
C GLY A 268 -2.53 -3.52 -16.96
N LEU A 269 -3.11 -4.53 -16.32
CA LEU A 269 -3.99 -4.41 -15.15
C LEU A 269 -3.21 -4.76 -13.88
N LEU A 270 -3.45 -4.02 -12.81
CA LEU A 270 -2.75 -4.19 -11.54
C LEU A 270 -3.08 -5.56 -10.93
N ASP A 271 -2.05 -6.37 -10.65
CA ASP A 271 -2.12 -7.69 -10.01
C ASP A 271 -1.73 -7.60 -8.53
N SER A 272 -0.58 -7.00 -8.26
CA SER A 272 -0.12 -6.84 -6.89
C SER A 272 0.74 -5.61 -6.70
N VAL A 273 0.69 -5.05 -5.48
CA VAL A 273 1.56 -3.96 -5.03
C VAL A 273 2.27 -4.39 -3.76
N ARG A 274 3.59 -4.24 -3.73
CA ARG A 274 4.43 -4.54 -2.58
C ARG A 274 5.22 -3.32 -2.16
N LEU A 275 4.98 -2.87 -0.94
CA LEU A 275 5.76 -1.86 -0.23
C LEU A 275 6.75 -2.56 0.70
N GLN A 276 8.00 -2.13 0.70
CA GLN A 276 9.07 -2.72 1.50
C GLN A 276 9.88 -1.65 2.23
N GLY A 277 10.39 -2.03 3.41
CA GLY A 277 11.23 -1.20 4.25
C GLY A 277 10.46 -0.11 4.99
N MET A 278 10.11 -0.37 6.26
CA MET A 278 9.29 0.51 7.11
C MET A 278 8.00 0.95 6.38
N ALA A 279 7.33 -0.02 5.78
CA ALA A 279 6.09 0.25 5.06
C ALA A 279 5.00 0.71 6.03
N THR A 280 4.31 1.79 5.66
CA THR A 280 3.17 2.33 6.43
C THR A 280 2.01 2.61 5.51
N THR A 281 0.80 2.45 6.04
CA THR A 281 -0.43 2.85 5.36
C THR A 281 -1.33 3.59 6.32
N LEU A 282 -1.98 4.64 5.83
CA LEU A 282 -3.12 5.28 6.44
C LEU A 282 -4.31 5.10 5.50
N TYR A 283 -5.37 4.50 5.98
CA TYR A 283 -6.53 4.14 5.18
C TYR A 283 -7.82 4.54 5.89
N HIS A 284 -8.71 5.24 5.18
CA HIS A 284 -10.01 5.66 5.68
C HIS A 284 -11.07 4.61 5.37
N LEU A 285 -11.84 4.25 6.38
CA LEU A 285 -12.88 3.22 6.31
C LEU A 285 -14.26 3.85 6.11
N PHE A 286 -15.05 3.28 5.20
CA PHE A 286 -16.40 3.75 4.88
C PHE A 286 -17.37 2.57 4.92
N GLU A 287 -18.59 2.80 5.44
CA GLU A 287 -19.75 1.91 5.34
C GLU A 287 -20.85 2.70 4.62
N ASP A 288 -21.34 2.20 3.48
CA ASP A 288 -22.32 2.91 2.63
C ASP A 288 -21.93 4.36 2.29
N SER A 289 -20.64 4.56 2.01
CA SER A 289 -20.01 5.88 1.74
C SER A 289 -19.94 6.82 2.96
N VAL A 290 -20.32 6.38 4.15
CA VAL A 290 -20.21 7.15 5.40
C VAL A 290 -18.89 6.79 6.09
N TYR A 291 -18.12 7.80 6.47
CA TYR A 291 -16.85 7.65 7.17
C TYR A 291 -17.04 6.98 8.54
N GLN A 292 -16.29 5.90 8.78
CA GLN A 292 -16.35 5.13 10.04
C GLN A 292 -15.11 5.29 10.91
N GLY A 293 -14.02 5.80 10.33
CA GLY A 293 -12.75 5.93 11.03
C GLY A 293 -11.56 5.67 10.10
N LYS A 294 -10.38 5.69 10.67
CA LYS A 294 -9.12 5.44 9.93
C LYS A 294 -8.31 4.32 10.57
N ASN A 295 -7.61 3.59 9.73
CA ASN A 295 -6.65 2.58 10.14
C ASN A 295 -5.24 2.98 9.69
N ILE A 296 -4.29 2.92 10.61
CA ILE A 296 -2.88 3.12 10.34
C ILE A 296 -2.21 1.77 10.55
N ALA A 297 -1.53 1.25 9.53
CA ALA A 297 -0.80 -0.01 9.65
C ALA A 297 0.66 0.16 9.23
N SER A 298 1.55 -0.60 9.84
CA SER A 298 2.98 -0.60 9.56
C SER A 298 3.60 -1.98 9.69
N GLY A 299 4.69 -2.21 8.94
CA GLY A 299 5.47 -3.44 8.98
C GLY A 299 6.69 -3.34 8.07
N ASP A 300 7.52 -4.38 8.04
CA ASP A 300 8.65 -4.42 7.11
C ASP A 300 8.17 -4.48 5.65
N THR A 301 7.06 -5.17 5.42
CA THR A 301 6.46 -5.34 4.10
C THR A 301 4.94 -5.25 4.18
N ILE A 302 4.34 -4.51 3.24
CA ILE A 302 2.89 -4.49 3.00
C ILE A 302 2.66 -4.92 1.56
N THR A 303 1.84 -5.95 1.36
CA THR A 303 1.47 -6.46 0.03
C THR A 303 -0.04 -6.38 -0.15
N LEU A 304 -0.47 -5.76 -1.23
CA LEU A 304 -1.86 -5.73 -1.68
C LEU A 304 -1.98 -6.65 -2.89
N LEU A 305 -2.98 -7.52 -2.88
CA LEU A 305 -3.34 -8.36 -4.02
C LEU A 305 -4.65 -7.87 -4.61
N PHE A 306 -4.74 -7.87 -5.93
CA PHE A 306 -5.90 -7.39 -6.67
C PHE A 306 -6.51 -8.54 -7.46
N GLU A 307 -7.83 -8.64 -7.48
CA GLU A 307 -8.56 -9.57 -8.31
C GLU A 307 -9.59 -8.83 -9.16
N ALA A 308 -9.88 -9.39 -10.34
CA ALA A 308 -10.90 -8.87 -11.22
C ALA A 308 -12.30 -9.17 -10.64
N ASP A 309 -13.14 -8.16 -10.56
CA ASP A 309 -14.56 -8.35 -10.27
C ASP A 309 -15.33 -8.84 -11.53
N SER A 310 -16.64 -9.02 -11.39
CA SER A 310 -17.53 -9.43 -12.50
C SER A 310 -17.61 -8.40 -13.64
N THR A 311 -17.06 -7.20 -13.46
CA THR A 311 -17.03 -6.10 -14.44
C THR A 311 -15.65 -5.91 -15.06
N GLU A 312 -14.71 -6.83 -14.84
CA GLU A 312 -13.30 -6.76 -15.23
C GLU A 312 -12.51 -5.62 -14.55
N LYS A 313 -13.10 -4.95 -13.57
CA LYS A 313 -12.41 -4.00 -12.73
C LYS A 313 -11.64 -4.73 -11.64
N ARG A 314 -10.36 -4.45 -11.49
CA ARG A 314 -9.55 -5.04 -10.42
C ARG A 314 -9.61 -4.16 -9.18
N ASP A 315 -10.09 -4.74 -8.08
CA ASP A 315 -10.11 -4.12 -6.76
C ASP A 315 -9.22 -4.91 -5.79
N VAL A 316 -8.85 -4.28 -4.67
CA VAL A 316 -8.03 -4.95 -3.65
C VAL A 316 -8.81 -6.14 -3.09
N ASN A 317 -8.24 -7.33 -3.21
CA ASN A 317 -8.79 -8.58 -2.68
C ASN A 317 -8.26 -8.87 -1.26
N SER A 318 -6.94 -8.69 -1.08
CA SER A 318 -6.35 -8.92 0.23
C SER A 318 -5.17 -8.00 0.52
N ILE A 319 -4.94 -7.78 1.82
CA ILE A 319 -3.82 -6.99 2.35
C ILE A 319 -3.03 -7.88 3.30
N HIS A 320 -1.72 -7.96 3.09
CA HIS A 320 -0.80 -8.73 3.91
C HIS A 320 0.29 -7.82 4.48
N VAL A 321 0.39 -7.74 5.80
CA VAL A 321 1.43 -7.00 6.51
C VAL A 321 2.33 -8.00 7.22
N ALA A 322 3.63 -7.89 7.03
CA ALA A 322 4.61 -8.81 7.59
C ALA A 322 5.84 -8.09 8.15
N GLY A 323 6.48 -8.73 9.13
CA GLY A 323 7.67 -8.24 9.78
C GLY A 323 7.35 -7.20 10.85
N GLY A 324 6.92 -7.67 12.04
CA GLY A 324 6.53 -6.81 13.16
C GLY A 324 5.34 -5.92 12.83
N ALA A 325 4.32 -6.53 12.23
CA ALA A 325 3.10 -5.85 11.81
C ALA A 325 2.39 -5.18 13.00
N ARG A 326 2.06 -3.92 12.86
CA ARG A 326 1.34 -3.12 13.87
C ARG A 326 0.25 -2.33 13.20
N GLY A 327 -0.82 -2.07 13.96
CA GLY A 327 -1.89 -1.22 13.47
C GLY A 327 -2.62 -0.50 14.60
N GLU A 328 -3.25 0.60 14.20
CA GLU A 328 -4.09 1.44 15.05
C GLU A 328 -5.37 1.73 14.30
N TYR A 329 -6.49 1.30 14.85
CA TYR A 329 -7.80 1.70 14.35
C TYR A 329 -8.34 2.83 15.21
N HIS A 330 -8.62 3.97 14.58
CA HIS A 330 -9.24 5.14 15.21
C HIS A 330 -10.67 5.28 14.67
N PRO A 331 -11.69 4.90 15.45
CA PRO A 331 -13.09 5.07 15.04
C PRO A 331 -13.45 6.56 14.90
N ASP A 332 -14.38 6.87 14.01
CA ASP A 332 -15.04 8.17 13.99
C ASP A 332 -16.08 8.26 15.12
N SER A 333 -16.44 9.46 15.51
CA SER A 333 -17.47 9.71 16.52
C SER A 333 -18.86 9.17 16.13
N SER A 334 -19.09 8.94 14.85
CA SER A 334 -20.31 8.37 14.28
C SER A 334 -20.31 6.84 14.17
N ALA A 335 -19.20 6.17 14.49
CA ALA A 335 -19.11 4.72 14.41
C ALA A 335 -19.97 4.04 15.47
N GLU A 336 -21.00 3.31 15.05
CA GLU A 336 -21.97 2.69 15.98
C GLU A 336 -21.42 1.48 16.76
N LYS A 337 -20.35 0.84 16.27
CA LYS A 337 -19.90 -0.47 16.77
C LYS A 337 -18.68 -0.41 17.69
N ILE A 338 -17.76 0.53 17.47
CA ILE A 338 -16.48 0.65 18.18
C ILE A 338 -16.26 2.11 18.51
N GLU A 339 -16.21 2.45 19.80
CA GLU A 339 -16.12 3.84 20.26
C GLU A 339 -14.69 4.28 20.60
N ASN A 340 -13.77 3.34 20.79
CA ASN A 340 -12.41 3.64 21.24
C ASN A 340 -11.35 3.09 20.28
N THR A 341 -10.16 3.68 20.31
CA THR A 341 -9.01 3.22 19.54
C THR A 341 -8.64 1.79 19.91
N ILE A 342 -8.37 0.97 18.88
CA ILE A 342 -7.82 -0.38 19.02
C ILE A 342 -6.36 -0.34 18.55
N LEU A 343 -5.45 -0.77 19.41
CA LEU A 343 -4.06 -1.03 19.04
C LEU A 343 -3.90 -2.53 18.83
N TYR A 344 -3.21 -2.93 17.77
CA TYR A 344 -2.96 -4.34 17.51
C TYR A 344 -1.58 -4.56 16.89
N GLN A 345 -0.96 -5.66 17.27
CA GLN A 345 0.33 -6.08 16.71
C GLN A 345 0.40 -7.60 16.54
N ALA A 346 1.23 -8.04 15.60
CA ALA A 346 1.55 -9.44 15.34
C ALA A 346 2.82 -9.55 14.50
N ASP A 347 3.37 -10.75 14.33
CA ASP A 347 4.42 -10.97 13.33
C ASP A 347 3.87 -10.76 11.91
N THR A 348 2.65 -11.28 11.66
CA THR A 348 1.96 -11.09 10.39
C THR A 348 0.46 -10.81 10.59
N ILE A 349 -0.07 -9.93 9.75
CA ILE A 349 -1.49 -9.61 9.67
C ILE A 349 -1.95 -9.83 8.24
N HIS A 350 -3.02 -10.57 8.06
CA HIS A 350 -3.65 -10.79 6.76
C HIS A 350 -5.12 -10.42 6.83
N TYR A 351 -5.57 -9.58 5.92
CA TYR A 351 -6.96 -9.17 5.77
C TYR A 351 -7.49 -9.62 4.40
N SER A 352 -8.58 -10.37 4.38
CA SER A 352 -9.34 -10.75 3.18
C SER A 352 -10.59 -9.88 3.10
N ILE A 353 -10.73 -9.14 2.01
CA ILE A 353 -11.89 -8.28 1.78
C ILE A 353 -13.14 -9.11 1.46
N PRO A 354 -13.09 -10.11 0.54
CA PRO A 354 -14.26 -10.93 0.22
C PRO A 354 -14.80 -11.72 1.41
N ASP A 355 -13.90 -12.26 2.22
CA ASP A 355 -14.29 -13.06 3.39
C ASP A 355 -14.63 -12.17 4.61
N GLN A 356 -14.35 -10.89 4.55
CA GLN A 356 -14.46 -9.95 5.69
C GLN A 356 -13.79 -10.50 6.95
N GLN A 357 -12.55 -11.02 6.81
CA GLN A 357 -11.79 -11.62 7.89
C GLN A 357 -10.40 -11.03 8.02
N THR A 358 -9.93 -10.94 9.27
CA THR A 358 -8.55 -10.59 9.59
C THR A 358 -7.91 -11.71 10.40
N TRP A 359 -6.73 -12.15 9.99
CA TRP A 359 -5.90 -13.11 10.72
C TRP A 359 -4.64 -12.44 11.20
N LEU A 360 -4.42 -12.49 12.52
CA LEU A 360 -3.19 -12.08 13.17
C LEU A 360 -2.46 -13.36 13.61
N ARG A 361 -1.16 -13.44 13.35
CA ARG A 361 -0.39 -14.65 13.61
C ARG A 361 0.91 -14.32 14.30
N LYS A 362 1.20 -15.09 15.34
CA LYS A 362 2.41 -15.09 16.16
C LYS A 362 2.63 -13.74 16.87
N ASP A 363 2.91 -13.83 18.15
CA ASP A 363 3.13 -12.67 19.03
C ASP A 363 1.98 -11.63 18.94
N VAL A 364 0.73 -12.13 18.89
CA VAL A 364 -0.44 -11.27 18.77
C VAL A 364 -0.71 -10.56 20.09
N GLU A 365 -0.85 -9.24 20.03
CA GLU A 365 -1.28 -8.39 21.14
C GLU A 365 -2.34 -7.41 20.63
N ILE A 366 -3.46 -7.30 21.33
CA ILE A 366 -4.56 -6.40 21.01
C ILE A 366 -4.95 -5.66 22.27
N ASP A 367 -4.85 -4.32 22.22
CA ASP A 367 -5.24 -3.42 23.29
C ASP A 367 -6.51 -2.68 22.94
N TYR A 368 -7.51 -2.78 23.79
CA TYR A 368 -8.78 -2.06 23.67
C TYR A 368 -9.26 -1.57 25.03
N MET A 369 -9.34 -0.27 25.21
CA MET A 369 -9.71 0.38 26.48
C MET A 369 -8.78 -0.07 27.63
N ASP A 370 -9.36 -0.72 28.65
CA ASP A 370 -8.64 -1.26 29.81
C ASP A 370 -8.30 -2.76 29.68
N THR A 371 -8.41 -3.31 28.45
CA THR A 371 -8.23 -4.75 28.19
C THR A 371 -7.07 -5.00 27.21
N GLU A 372 -6.30 -6.03 27.50
CA GLU A 372 -5.21 -6.54 26.69
C GLU A 372 -5.45 -8.03 26.40
N LEU A 373 -5.36 -8.41 25.11
CA LEU A 373 -5.39 -9.80 24.66
C LEU A 373 -4.02 -10.16 24.07
N ARG A 374 -3.38 -11.20 24.60
CA ARG A 374 -2.20 -11.82 23.99
C ARG A 374 -2.52 -13.23 23.52
N SER A 375 -2.01 -13.61 22.34
CA SER A 375 -2.26 -14.94 21.77
C SER A 375 -1.28 -15.24 20.64
N GLY A 376 -1.09 -16.53 20.32
CA GLY A 376 -0.31 -16.91 19.13
C GLY A 376 -1.09 -16.75 17.81
N TYR A 377 -2.43 -16.76 17.89
CA TYR A 377 -3.29 -16.62 16.71
C TYR A 377 -4.62 -15.98 17.07
N VAL A 378 -5.04 -15.01 16.26
CA VAL A 378 -6.37 -14.37 16.35
C VAL A 378 -7.01 -14.32 14.97
N ASN A 379 -8.28 -14.70 14.89
CA ASN A 379 -9.14 -14.52 13.71
C ASN A 379 -10.31 -13.60 14.08
N VAL A 380 -10.45 -12.51 13.36
CA VAL A 380 -11.58 -11.57 13.46
C VAL A 380 -12.53 -11.79 12.29
N LEU A 381 -13.76 -12.10 12.58
CA LEU A 381 -14.88 -12.29 11.64
C LEU A 381 -15.73 -11.02 11.70
N TRP A 382 -15.53 -10.11 10.77
CA TRP A 382 -16.14 -8.78 10.82
C TRP A 382 -17.66 -8.79 10.62
N GLU A 383 -18.15 -9.65 9.72
CA GLU A 383 -19.58 -9.81 9.48
C GLU A 383 -20.31 -10.31 10.74
N GLU A 384 -19.72 -11.26 11.45
CA GLU A 384 -20.26 -11.84 12.68
C GLU A 384 -19.98 -10.98 13.94
N ASN A 385 -19.15 -9.96 13.83
CA ASN A 385 -18.58 -9.19 14.95
C ASN A 385 -17.90 -10.09 16.00
N LEU A 386 -17.17 -11.11 15.54
CA LEU A 386 -16.63 -12.15 16.39
C LEU A 386 -15.11 -12.25 16.28
N MET A 387 -14.43 -12.22 17.42
CA MET A 387 -12.99 -12.45 17.52
C MET A 387 -12.75 -13.81 18.17
N LYS A 388 -11.90 -14.63 17.57
CA LYS A 388 -11.50 -15.95 18.06
C LYS A 388 -9.97 -15.98 18.24
N ALA A 389 -9.51 -16.27 19.45
CA ALA A 389 -8.10 -16.38 19.78
C ALA A 389 -7.75 -17.81 20.19
N THR A 390 -6.61 -18.31 19.69
CA THR A 390 -6.05 -19.64 20.00
C THR A 390 -4.51 -19.56 19.98
N ALA A 391 -3.83 -20.54 20.54
CA ALA A 391 -2.35 -20.57 20.51
C ALA A 391 -1.80 -20.71 19.08
N SER A 392 -2.53 -21.40 18.18
CA SER A 392 -2.10 -21.66 16.81
C SER A 392 -3.32 -21.71 15.88
N PRO A 393 -3.14 -21.54 14.56
CA PRO A 393 -4.22 -21.73 13.59
C PRO A 393 -4.88 -23.11 13.70
N PRO A 394 -6.15 -23.25 13.32
CA PRO A 394 -6.85 -24.52 13.34
C PRO A 394 -6.10 -25.60 12.54
N GLY A 395 -5.91 -26.78 13.17
CA GLY A 395 -5.21 -27.92 12.56
C GLY A 395 -3.67 -27.89 12.70
N ILE A 396 -3.11 -26.85 13.29
CA ILE A 396 -1.68 -26.76 13.60
C ILE A 396 -1.47 -27.07 15.09
N ALA A 397 -0.52 -27.97 15.40
CA ALA A 397 -0.20 -28.30 16.78
C ALA A 397 0.39 -27.07 17.52
N ILE A 398 0.02 -26.93 18.79
CA ILE A 398 0.55 -25.87 19.64
C ILE A 398 2.05 -26.15 19.85
N SER A 399 2.90 -25.23 19.42
CA SER A 399 4.35 -25.34 19.58
C SER A 399 4.81 -24.80 20.95
N ASP A 400 4.15 -23.76 21.44
CA ASP A 400 4.46 -23.11 22.70
C ASP A 400 3.18 -22.90 23.53
N PRO A 401 3.11 -23.46 24.77
CA PRO A 401 1.99 -23.21 25.68
C PRO A 401 1.83 -21.74 26.10
N GLU A 402 2.88 -20.94 26.03
CA GLU A 402 2.82 -19.50 26.37
C GLU A 402 2.05 -18.69 25.30
N GLU A 403 1.91 -19.20 24.08
CA GLU A 403 1.09 -18.62 23.02
C GLU A 403 -0.43 -18.82 23.23
N ARG A 404 -0.86 -19.54 24.28
CA ARG A 404 -2.28 -19.66 24.61
C ARG A 404 -2.89 -18.29 24.90
N PRO A 405 -4.16 -18.05 24.49
CA PRO A 405 -4.83 -16.79 24.75
C PRO A 405 -4.78 -16.39 26.21
N MET A 406 -4.33 -15.18 26.44
CA MET A 406 -4.29 -14.53 27.75
C MET A 406 -5.03 -13.19 27.66
N PHE A 407 -6.06 -13.06 28.43
CA PHE A 407 -6.87 -11.85 28.53
C PHE A 407 -6.60 -11.17 29.88
N THR A 408 -6.25 -9.91 29.85
CA THR A 408 -5.96 -9.09 31.02
C THR A 408 -6.89 -7.87 31.03
N GLU A 409 -7.52 -7.58 32.15
CA GLU A 409 -8.28 -6.36 32.37
C GLU A 409 -7.57 -5.56 33.47
N LYS A 410 -7.42 -4.26 33.30
CA LYS A 410 -6.68 -3.39 34.21
C LYS A 410 -7.19 -3.54 35.66
N GLY A 411 -6.25 -3.82 36.58
CA GLY A 411 -6.56 -4.05 37.99
C GLY A 411 -7.08 -5.44 38.31
N ARG A 412 -7.02 -6.39 37.38
CA ARG A 412 -7.36 -7.80 37.55
C ARG A 412 -6.23 -8.72 37.17
N GLU A 413 -6.26 -9.92 37.75
CA GLU A 413 -5.33 -10.97 37.36
C GLU A 413 -5.68 -11.51 35.97
N PRO A 414 -4.66 -11.87 35.14
CA PRO A 414 -4.88 -12.37 33.81
C PRO A 414 -5.63 -13.70 33.80
N MET A 415 -6.48 -13.89 32.80
CA MET A 415 -7.16 -15.14 32.51
C MET A 415 -6.53 -15.80 31.28
N ARG A 416 -6.02 -17.02 31.44
CA ARG A 416 -5.49 -17.86 30.35
C ARG A 416 -6.47 -18.96 29.99
N GLY A 417 -6.51 -19.38 28.72
CA GLY A 417 -7.34 -20.50 28.28
C GLY A 417 -6.82 -21.13 27.01
N ASP A 418 -7.44 -22.23 26.57
CA ASP A 418 -7.05 -22.89 25.30
C ASP A 418 -7.61 -22.13 24.10
N SER A 419 -8.78 -21.52 24.26
CA SER A 419 -9.37 -20.62 23.26
C SER A 419 -10.20 -19.54 23.92
N LEU A 420 -10.25 -18.38 23.27
CA LEU A 420 -11.08 -17.28 23.63
C LEU A 420 -11.95 -16.86 22.43
N THR A 421 -13.23 -16.64 22.68
CA THR A 421 -14.15 -16.08 21.70
C THR A 421 -14.78 -14.83 22.32
N TYR A 422 -14.76 -13.71 21.61
CA TYR A 422 -15.29 -12.44 22.08
C TYR A 422 -16.15 -11.80 21.00
N ASN A 423 -17.33 -11.33 21.39
CA ASN A 423 -18.21 -10.61 20.49
C ASN A 423 -18.01 -9.10 20.65
N LEU A 424 -17.55 -8.47 19.57
CA LEU A 424 -17.15 -7.07 19.53
C LEU A 424 -18.33 -6.09 19.71
N SER A 425 -19.56 -6.50 19.30
CA SER A 425 -20.73 -5.63 19.36
C SER A 425 -21.41 -5.60 20.73
N ASN A 426 -21.36 -6.70 21.51
CA ASN A 426 -22.09 -6.82 22.77
C ASN A 426 -21.21 -7.13 23.99
N GLY A 427 -19.88 -7.19 23.82
CA GLY A 427 -18.92 -7.42 24.89
C GLY A 427 -19.00 -8.79 25.57
N ARG A 428 -19.70 -9.78 24.98
CA ARG A 428 -19.80 -11.13 25.53
C ARG A 428 -18.59 -11.96 25.13
N GLY A 429 -17.99 -12.62 26.11
CA GLY A 429 -16.84 -13.47 25.93
C GLY A 429 -17.06 -14.91 26.41
N LYS A 430 -16.28 -15.82 25.84
CA LYS A 430 -16.21 -17.22 26.21
C LYS A 430 -14.77 -17.69 26.18
N VAL A 431 -14.30 -18.31 27.27
CA VAL A 431 -12.97 -18.91 27.39
C VAL A 431 -13.12 -20.39 27.65
N GLN A 432 -12.43 -21.24 26.88
CA GLN A 432 -12.38 -22.67 27.12
C GLN A 432 -11.13 -23.03 27.94
N HIS A 433 -11.31 -23.94 28.92
CA HIS A 433 -10.30 -24.35 29.88
C HIS A 433 -9.60 -23.16 30.54
N GLY A 434 -10.43 -22.14 30.91
CA GLY A 434 -9.95 -20.89 31.48
C GLY A 434 -9.36 -21.07 32.88
N THR A 435 -8.23 -20.43 33.16
CA THR A 435 -7.57 -20.40 34.46
C THR A 435 -7.21 -18.95 34.81
N THR A 436 -7.55 -18.53 36.03
CA THR A 436 -7.15 -17.22 36.58
C THR A 436 -6.81 -17.35 38.06
N LYS A 437 -6.00 -16.43 38.56
CA LYS A 437 -5.70 -16.31 39.96
C LYS A 437 -6.60 -15.23 40.56
N MET A 438 -7.19 -15.49 41.70
CA MET A 438 -7.90 -14.49 42.50
C MET A 438 -7.51 -14.65 43.95
N GLU A 439 -7.12 -13.56 44.61
CA GLU A 439 -6.64 -13.59 45.97
C GLU A 439 -5.51 -14.65 46.17
N ASP A 440 -5.68 -15.58 47.10
CA ASP A 440 -4.72 -16.62 47.40
C ASP A 440 -4.95 -17.94 46.64
N GLY A 441 -5.91 -17.98 45.71
CA GLY A 441 -6.27 -19.23 45.04
C GLY A 441 -6.39 -19.12 43.53
N TYR A 442 -6.44 -20.27 42.88
CA TYR A 442 -6.62 -20.42 41.46
C TYR A 442 -8.02 -20.92 41.14
N TYR A 443 -8.67 -20.26 40.17
CA TYR A 443 -9.94 -20.69 39.63
C TYR A 443 -9.71 -21.25 38.23
N ARG A 444 -10.27 -22.40 37.96
CA ARG A 444 -10.26 -23.04 36.65
C ARG A 444 -11.67 -23.45 36.27
N GLY A 445 -12.03 -23.34 35.00
CA GLY A 445 -13.31 -23.79 34.46
C GLY A 445 -13.15 -24.39 33.09
N ASP A 446 -13.94 -25.42 32.76
CA ASP A 446 -13.93 -25.99 31.41
C ASP A 446 -14.48 -24.96 30.40
N GLU A 447 -15.49 -24.19 30.81
CA GLU A 447 -16.01 -23.10 30.03
C GLU A 447 -16.34 -21.92 30.97
N ILE A 448 -15.76 -20.75 30.67
CA ILE A 448 -16.03 -19.50 31.37
C ILE A 448 -16.68 -18.55 30.39
N ARG A 449 -17.88 -18.07 30.71
CA ARG A 449 -18.65 -17.12 29.88
C ARG A 449 -18.81 -15.81 30.62
N ASN A 450 -18.39 -14.71 29.98
CA ASN A 450 -18.65 -13.36 30.45
C ASN A 450 -20.02 -12.86 29.92
N ARG A 451 -20.82 -12.25 30.80
CA ARG A 451 -21.97 -11.43 30.43
C ARG A 451 -21.65 -9.95 30.65
N ALA A 452 -22.28 -9.10 29.87
CA ALA A 452 -22.06 -7.64 29.91
C ALA A 452 -22.19 -7.00 31.32
N ASP A 453 -22.89 -7.66 32.26
CA ASP A 453 -23.17 -7.15 33.60
C ASP A 453 -22.11 -7.55 34.66
N LYS A 454 -20.84 -7.72 34.26
CA LYS A 454 -19.78 -8.17 35.19
C LYS A 454 -20.06 -9.52 35.86
N ILE A 455 -20.80 -10.38 35.18
CA ILE A 455 -21.16 -11.73 35.66
C ILE A 455 -20.34 -12.75 34.83
N LEU A 456 -19.58 -13.60 35.53
CA LEU A 456 -18.94 -14.77 34.92
C LEU A 456 -19.74 -16.03 35.28
N LEU A 457 -20.08 -16.82 34.28
CA LEU A 457 -20.66 -18.15 34.42
C LEU A 457 -19.59 -19.18 34.14
N VAL A 458 -19.32 -20.05 35.12
CA VAL A 458 -18.26 -21.08 35.01
C VAL A 458 -18.93 -22.45 35.05
N ASP A 459 -18.72 -23.23 34.01
CA ASP A 459 -19.13 -24.62 33.95
C ASP A 459 -17.94 -25.53 34.36
N ARG A 460 -18.22 -26.51 35.25
CA ARG A 460 -17.23 -27.43 35.84
C ARG A 460 -16.02 -26.68 36.41
N GLY A 461 -16.36 -25.71 37.28
CA GLY A 461 -15.35 -24.88 37.94
C GLY A 461 -14.63 -25.60 39.06
N ILE A 462 -13.35 -25.28 39.23
CA ILE A 462 -12.48 -25.76 40.30
C ILE A 462 -11.87 -24.53 41.00
N TYR A 463 -11.81 -24.56 42.33
CA TYR A 463 -11.03 -23.64 43.13
C TYR A 463 -9.97 -24.39 43.96
N THR A 464 -8.75 -23.94 43.94
CA THR A 464 -7.69 -24.51 44.75
C THR A 464 -6.67 -23.45 45.16
N THR A 465 -6.07 -23.62 46.35
CA THR A 465 -4.89 -22.86 46.78
C THR A 465 -3.61 -23.68 46.64
N CYS A 466 -3.64 -24.78 45.91
CA CYS A 466 -2.52 -25.63 45.62
C CYS A 466 -1.69 -25.08 44.46
N ASP A 467 -0.34 -25.10 44.59
CA ASP A 467 0.59 -24.66 43.54
C ASP A 467 0.51 -25.54 42.25
N ARG A 468 0.03 -26.78 42.40
CA ARG A 468 -0.18 -27.68 41.25
C ARG A 468 -1.58 -27.45 40.67
N ILE A 469 -1.69 -26.47 39.80
CA ILE A 469 -2.99 -25.99 39.27
C ILE A 469 -3.66 -27.07 38.40
N GLU A 470 -2.91 -27.85 37.63
CA GLU A 470 -3.44 -28.84 36.69
C GLU A 470 -3.89 -30.14 37.38
N ASP A 471 -3.19 -30.55 38.40
CA ASP A 471 -3.49 -31.74 39.20
C ASP A 471 -3.34 -31.43 40.70
N PRO A 472 -4.29 -30.65 41.26
CA PRO A 472 -4.17 -30.19 42.65
C PRO A 472 -4.37 -31.29 43.65
N HIS A 473 -3.58 -31.30 44.71
CA HIS A 473 -3.73 -32.25 45.82
C HIS A 473 -5.11 -32.15 46.49
N PHE A 474 -5.71 -30.97 46.47
CA PHE A 474 -7.07 -30.73 46.90
C PHE A 474 -7.69 -29.62 46.10
N HIS A 475 -9.01 -29.68 45.90
CA HIS A 475 -9.79 -28.61 45.27
C HIS A 475 -11.25 -28.67 45.68
N PHE A 476 -11.90 -27.54 45.51
CA PHE A 476 -13.37 -27.45 45.54
C PHE A 476 -13.84 -27.48 44.10
N GLY A 477 -14.59 -28.52 43.76
CA GLY A 477 -15.20 -28.65 42.46
C GLY A 477 -16.69 -28.24 42.48
N SER A 478 -17.15 -27.61 41.42
CA SER A 478 -18.56 -27.27 41.24
C SER A 478 -19.00 -27.46 39.79
N ARG A 479 -20.18 -28.03 39.61
CA ARG A 479 -20.73 -28.22 38.26
C ARG A 479 -21.06 -26.90 37.59
N ARG A 480 -21.54 -25.90 38.38
CA ARG A 480 -21.89 -24.57 37.90
C ARG A 480 -21.51 -23.53 38.94
N MET A 481 -20.75 -22.52 38.53
CA MET A 481 -20.48 -21.35 39.36
C MET A 481 -20.98 -20.08 38.66
N LYS A 482 -21.52 -19.17 39.44
CA LYS A 482 -21.83 -17.81 39.03
C LYS A 482 -20.98 -16.87 39.87
N MET A 483 -20.10 -16.13 39.25
CA MET A 483 -19.26 -15.13 39.90
C MET A 483 -19.85 -13.75 39.56
N ILE A 484 -20.26 -12.98 40.54
CA ILE A 484 -20.64 -11.58 40.40
C ILE A 484 -19.45 -10.79 40.89
N MET A 485 -18.78 -10.12 39.96
CA MET A 485 -17.50 -9.45 40.23
C MET A 485 -17.69 -8.38 41.32
N ASN A 486 -16.75 -8.37 42.27
CA ASN A 486 -16.77 -7.48 43.47
C ASN A 486 -18.01 -7.64 44.37
N ASP A 487 -18.64 -8.80 44.36
CA ASP A 487 -19.82 -9.06 45.17
C ASP A 487 -19.78 -10.49 45.75
N LEU A 488 -20.15 -11.53 44.98
CA LEU A 488 -20.21 -12.89 45.50
C LEU A 488 -20.02 -13.98 44.43
N ILE A 489 -19.63 -15.16 44.90
CA ILE A 489 -19.52 -16.38 44.11
C ILE A 489 -20.56 -17.40 44.62
N ILE A 490 -21.40 -17.88 43.72
CA ILE A 490 -22.40 -18.92 43.98
C ILE A 490 -21.95 -20.22 43.27
N ALA A 491 -21.80 -21.32 44.02
CA ALA A 491 -21.42 -22.61 43.48
C ALA A 491 -22.53 -23.65 43.70
N ARG A 492 -22.84 -24.50 42.70
CA ARG A 492 -23.89 -25.55 42.75
C ARG A 492 -23.50 -26.82 42.01
N PRO A 493 -23.44 -28.00 42.67
CA PRO A 493 -23.08 -28.19 44.05
C PRO A 493 -21.64 -27.78 44.29
N ILE A 494 -21.19 -27.73 45.55
CA ILE A 494 -19.79 -27.62 45.86
C ILE A 494 -19.32 -28.91 46.53
N ILE A 495 -18.20 -29.47 46.04
CA ILE A 495 -17.63 -30.75 46.54
C ILE A 495 -16.16 -30.52 46.80
N LEU A 496 -15.69 -30.91 47.98
CA LEU A 496 -14.25 -30.95 48.32
C LEU A 496 -13.67 -32.28 47.84
N TYR A 497 -12.63 -32.18 47.04
CA TYR A 497 -11.79 -33.31 46.58
C TYR A 497 -10.43 -33.27 47.26
N LEU A 498 -9.91 -34.45 47.63
CA LEU A 498 -8.56 -34.65 48.08
C LEU A 498 -7.94 -35.82 47.31
N GLY A 499 -6.87 -35.55 46.54
CA GLY A 499 -6.25 -36.55 45.68
C GLY A 499 -7.26 -37.14 44.66
N GLY A 500 -8.21 -36.34 44.15
CA GLY A 500 -9.24 -36.77 43.21
C GLY A 500 -10.43 -37.49 43.87
N ILE A 501 -10.42 -37.76 45.21
CA ILE A 501 -11.49 -38.46 45.92
C ILE A 501 -12.47 -37.41 46.52
N PRO A 502 -13.79 -37.47 46.26
CA PRO A 502 -14.76 -36.58 46.86
C PRO A 502 -14.93 -36.94 48.34
N LEU A 503 -14.74 -35.96 49.22
CA LEU A 503 -14.82 -36.17 50.67
C LEU A 503 -16.12 -35.60 51.24
N PHE A 504 -16.51 -34.41 50.83
CA PHE A 504 -17.62 -33.67 51.40
C PHE A 504 -18.28 -32.81 50.34
N GLY A 505 -19.59 -32.70 50.34
CA GLY A 505 -20.35 -31.89 49.37
C GLY A 505 -21.53 -31.17 50.00
N LEU A 506 -21.80 -29.95 49.54
CA LEU A 506 -22.98 -29.17 49.79
C LEU A 506 -23.79 -28.96 48.54
N PRO A 507 -25.11 -28.87 48.59
CA PRO A 507 -25.96 -28.65 47.44
C PRO A 507 -25.72 -27.27 46.80
N PHE A 508 -25.28 -26.29 47.59
CA PHE A 508 -24.83 -24.97 47.14
C PHE A 508 -23.93 -24.32 48.20
N ALA A 509 -23.13 -23.37 47.77
CA ALA A 509 -22.41 -22.45 48.66
C ALA A 509 -22.36 -21.05 48.05
N VAL A 510 -22.28 -20.06 48.92
CA VAL A 510 -22.13 -18.64 48.59
C VAL A 510 -20.88 -18.13 49.27
N PHE A 511 -19.95 -17.59 48.48
CA PHE A 511 -18.70 -17.02 49.00
C PHE A 511 -18.71 -15.52 48.70
N PRO A 512 -18.53 -14.65 49.66
CA PRO A 512 -18.41 -13.23 49.44
C PRO A 512 -17.05 -12.94 48.76
N ASP A 513 -17.05 -12.06 47.80
CA ASP A 513 -15.80 -11.48 47.25
C ASP A 513 -15.28 -10.44 48.25
N GLN A 514 -14.07 -10.60 48.74
CA GLN A 514 -13.51 -9.75 49.80
C GLN A 514 -13.18 -8.34 49.34
N SER A 515 -13.14 -8.11 48.02
CA SER A 515 -12.87 -6.81 47.40
C SER A 515 -14.07 -5.84 47.40
N GLY A 516 -15.25 -6.30 47.79
CA GLY A 516 -16.49 -5.57 47.65
C GLY A 516 -17.27 -5.31 48.94
N LYS A 517 -18.60 -5.43 48.88
CA LYS A 517 -19.53 -5.23 49.99
C LYS A 517 -19.47 -6.37 50.98
N ARG A 518 -19.77 -6.09 52.27
CA ARG A 518 -19.86 -7.13 53.30
C ARG A 518 -21.04 -8.05 53.04
N HIS A 519 -20.77 -9.33 52.82
CA HIS A 519 -21.77 -10.37 52.66
C HIS A 519 -21.52 -11.52 53.64
N SER A 520 -22.61 -12.12 54.15
CA SER A 520 -22.51 -13.38 54.86
C SER A 520 -22.18 -14.52 53.91
N GLY A 521 -21.22 -15.37 54.26
CA GLY A 521 -20.85 -16.49 53.41
C GLY A 521 -19.77 -17.40 54.02
N TRP A 522 -19.47 -18.49 53.31
CA TRP A 522 -18.45 -19.42 53.75
C TRP A 522 -17.06 -18.85 53.47
N ILE A 523 -16.14 -18.97 54.44
CA ILE A 523 -14.73 -18.66 54.26
C ILE A 523 -14.08 -19.88 53.64
N MET A 524 -13.41 -19.69 52.51
CA MET A 524 -12.67 -20.76 51.82
C MET A 524 -11.46 -21.22 52.67
N PRO A 525 -11.38 -22.51 53.01
CA PRO A 525 -10.25 -23.01 53.73
C PRO A 525 -8.99 -23.05 52.84
N SER A 526 -7.83 -22.75 53.46
CA SER A 526 -6.53 -22.94 52.86
C SER A 526 -5.85 -24.17 53.43
N TYR A 527 -5.26 -24.96 52.53
CA TYR A 527 -4.44 -26.11 52.90
C TYR A 527 -2.94 -25.71 52.96
N GLY A 528 -2.26 -26.11 54.00
CA GLY A 528 -0.83 -25.92 54.12
C GLY A 528 -0.12 -27.15 54.66
N GLN A 529 1.17 -27.22 54.43
CA GLN A 529 2.06 -28.24 55.01
C GLN A 529 3.34 -27.57 55.51
N ASN A 530 3.67 -27.78 56.76
CA ASN A 530 4.96 -27.34 57.31
C ASN A 530 5.57 -28.44 58.22
N ALA A 531 6.86 -28.30 58.55
CA ALA A 531 7.58 -29.30 59.34
C ALA A 531 7.06 -29.41 60.77
N ALA A 532 6.48 -28.36 61.34
CA ALA A 532 6.01 -28.32 62.72
C ALA A 532 4.58 -28.85 62.90
N GLN A 533 3.69 -28.59 61.92
CA GLN A 533 2.25 -28.92 62.03
C GLN A 533 1.86 -30.07 61.10
N GLY A 534 2.76 -30.54 60.23
CA GLY A 534 2.41 -31.49 59.19
C GLY A 534 1.48 -30.89 58.17
N ARG A 535 0.50 -31.66 57.70
CA ARG A 535 -0.57 -31.21 56.78
C ARG A 535 -1.71 -30.62 57.59
N TYR A 536 -2.10 -29.40 57.28
CA TYR A 536 -3.19 -28.73 57.99
C TYR A 536 -4.15 -28.01 57.03
N LEU A 537 -5.38 -27.89 57.49
CA LEU A 537 -6.44 -27.09 56.85
C LEU A 537 -6.79 -25.97 57.81
N ARG A 538 -6.75 -24.71 57.38
CA ARG A 538 -7.10 -23.56 58.23
C ARG A 538 -8.06 -22.65 57.49
N GLY A 539 -8.80 -21.80 58.24
CA GLY A 539 -9.70 -20.81 57.70
C GLY A 539 -11.04 -21.38 57.26
N LEU A 540 -11.41 -22.63 57.65
CA LEU A 540 -12.77 -23.11 57.43
C LEU A 540 -13.71 -22.42 58.42
N GLY A 541 -14.67 -21.64 57.90
CA GLY A 541 -15.59 -20.90 58.74
C GLY A 541 -16.77 -20.34 57.91
N TYR A 542 -17.71 -19.79 58.63
CA TYR A 542 -18.82 -19.05 58.05
C TYR A 542 -18.80 -17.63 58.60
N PHE A 543 -18.67 -16.65 57.72
CA PHE A 543 -18.76 -15.24 58.10
C PHE A 543 -20.22 -14.80 58.08
N TRP A 544 -20.69 -14.27 59.19
CA TRP A 544 -22.06 -13.76 59.29
C TRP A 544 -22.03 -12.24 59.48
N ALA A 545 -22.44 -11.54 58.45
CA ALA A 545 -22.65 -10.09 58.48
C ALA A 545 -24.08 -9.79 58.94
N ALA A 546 -24.27 -9.57 60.20
CA ALA A 546 -25.60 -9.34 60.77
C ALA A 546 -26.14 -7.92 60.49
N ASN A 547 -25.23 -6.92 60.51
CA ASN A 547 -25.48 -5.52 60.09
C ASN A 547 -24.16 -4.80 59.91
N GLU A 548 -24.14 -3.50 59.64
CA GLU A 548 -22.92 -2.71 59.41
C GLU A 548 -21.95 -2.68 60.60
N PHE A 549 -22.41 -2.99 61.81
CA PHE A 549 -21.67 -2.88 63.07
C PHE A 549 -21.41 -4.23 63.74
N LEU A 550 -22.13 -5.30 63.40
CA LEU A 550 -22.02 -6.62 63.99
C LEU A 550 -21.68 -7.67 62.94
N ASN A 551 -20.54 -8.34 63.17
CA ASN A 551 -20.08 -9.50 62.39
C ASN A 551 -19.54 -10.60 63.32
N SER A 552 -19.62 -11.85 62.89
CA SER A 552 -19.14 -13.03 63.61
C SER A 552 -18.47 -13.98 62.65
#